data_64e7b7abaaf9c97a0eaab902a120c14b
#
_entry.id   64e7b7abaaf9c97a0eaab902a120c14b
#
_cell.length_a   1.000
_cell.length_b   1.000
_cell.length_c   1.000
_cell.angle_alpha   90.00
_cell.angle_beta   90.00
_cell.angle_gamma   90.00
#
_symmetry.space_group_name_H-M   'P 1'
#
loop_
_entity.id
_entity.type
_entity.pdbx_description
1 polymer ?
#
loop_
_entity_poly.entity_id
_entity_poly.type
_entity_poly.pdbx_seq_one_letter_code
_entity_poly.pdbx_strand_id
1 'polypeptide(L)'
;MDRALKVAKRVAGKEGVSYPNVLFISQAGLGKTSVCRAWAKANGVNLVEVRGSTLDPTDIGGLFASPEKGETRARKISTGIFEPLEEPNSVLFLDELNRANKAVRNALLELVNSHYLPDPNNLQGGQRFLPNFLFTIATINPPTGEYNADALDPAEASRFRNVNLTADNLYILKYLEKIYTKAAEEAKKAGDAQEALENEGRKKLAQTLLTNKKFTFDDTDDIASGRDKLDYQYHPLNYRSLNMLLDTCDGTKDDFLDLWNDMCNPLKKSTVESILANYVDVDDKANDALKIDTESEVFKKKKSALDKLRAAYSELNI
;
A
#
# COMPACT_ATOMS: atom_id res chain seq x y z
N MET A 1 1.68 -16.22 0.15
CA MET A 1 1.85 -16.10 -1.32
C MET A 1 2.69 -17.26 -1.89
N ASP A 2 3.88 -17.59 -1.41
CA ASP A 2 4.73 -18.67 -1.98
C ASP A 2 4.07 -20.03 -2.06
N ARG A 3 3.34 -20.41 -0.98
CA ARG A 3 2.57 -21.67 -1.00
C ARG A 3 1.46 -21.64 -2.06
N ALA A 4 0.78 -20.51 -2.24
CA ALA A 4 -0.24 -20.35 -3.26
C ALA A 4 0.37 -20.48 -4.66
N LEU A 5 1.50 -19.80 -4.93
CA LEU A 5 2.23 -19.89 -6.19
C LEU A 5 2.65 -21.33 -6.51
N LYS A 6 3.18 -22.05 -5.51
CA LYS A 6 3.58 -23.45 -5.68
C LYS A 6 2.39 -24.37 -6.03
N VAL A 7 1.24 -24.15 -5.41
CA VAL A 7 0.01 -24.90 -5.72
C VAL A 7 -0.52 -24.49 -7.09
N ALA A 8 -0.61 -23.19 -7.37
CA ALA A 8 -1.10 -22.67 -8.64
C ALA A 8 -0.33 -23.21 -9.85
N LYS A 9 1.00 -23.25 -9.77
CA LYS A 9 1.86 -23.83 -10.84
C LYS A 9 1.59 -25.31 -11.11
N ARG A 10 1.04 -26.07 -10.15
CA ARG A 10 0.67 -27.49 -10.34
C ARG A 10 -0.65 -27.67 -11.05
N VAL A 11 -1.54 -26.70 -10.92
CA VAL A 11 -2.89 -26.72 -11.50
C VAL A 11 -3.04 -25.76 -12.68
N ALA A 12 -2.00 -25.02 -13.04
CA ALA A 12 -2.00 -24.07 -14.15
C ALA A 12 -2.47 -24.73 -15.45
N GLY A 13 -3.31 -24.01 -16.19
CA GLY A 13 -3.88 -24.49 -17.46
C GLY A 13 -4.93 -25.58 -17.35
N LYS A 14 -5.40 -25.93 -16.15
CA LYS A 14 -6.44 -26.93 -15.93
C LYS A 14 -7.78 -26.27 -15.66
N GLU A 15 -8.78 -26.61 -16.42
CA GLU A 15 -10.15 -26.19 -16.18
C GLU A 15 -10.82 -27.00 -15.05
N GLY A 16 -11.80 -26.39 -14.38
CA GLY A 16 -12.60 -27.06 -13.35
C GLY A 16 -11.89 -27.41 -12.05
N VAL A 17 -10.73 -26.77 -11.81
CA VAL A 17 -9.97 -26.92 -10.55
C VAL A 17 -10.15 -25.70 -9.65
N SER A 18 -9.95 -25.89 -8.34
CA SER A 18 -9.92 -24.76 -7.39
C SER A 18 -8.54 -24.12 -7.38
N TYR A 19 -8.50 -22.81 -7.55
CA TYR A 19 -7.27 -22.03 -7.51
C TYR A 19 -6.98 -21.50 -6.10
N PRO A 20 -5.70 -21.39 -5.71
CA PRO A 20 -5.30 -21.02 -4.35
C PRO A 20 -5.33 -19.50 -4.11
N ASN A 21 -6.48 -18.88 -4.32
CA ASN A 21 -6.65 -17.44 -4.13
C ASN A 21 -6.41 -17.02 -2.68
N VAL A 22 -5.86 -15.82 -2.47
CA VAL A 22 -5.49 -15.29 -1.16
C VAL A 22 -6.15 -13.95 -0.93
N LEU A 23 -6.77 -13.77 0.24
CA LEU A 23 -7.34 -12.50 0.69
C LEU A 23 -6.56 -11.98 1.89
N PHE A 24 -5.96 -10.82 1.75
CA PHE A 24 -5.34 -10.11 2.87
C PHE A 24 -6.34 -9.13 3.50
N ILE A 25 -6.55 -9.31 4.79
CA ILE A 25 -7.44 -8.48 5.61
C ILE A 25 -6.57 -7.69 6.58
N SER A 26 -6.56 -6.38 6.47
CA SER A 26 -5.87 -5.52 7.44
C SER A 26 -6.28 -4.07 7.30
N GLN A 27 -5.97 -3.28 8.32
CA GLN A 27 -6.12 -1.84 8.28
C GLN A 27 -5.39 -1.19 7.09
N ALA A 28 -5.81 0.00 6.70
CA ALA A 28 -5.14 0.79 5.68
C ALA A 28 -3.71 1.14 6.11
N GLY A 29 -2.80 1.33 5.15
CA GLY A 29 -1.45 1.82 5.42
C GLY A 29 -0.43 0.80 5.91
N LEU A 30 -0.76 -0.52 6.00
CA LEU A 30 0.18 -1.58 6.39
C LEU A 30 1.07 -2.11 5.24
N GLY A 31 1.09 -1.43 4.10
CA GLY A 31 1.98 -1.81 3.00
C GLY A 31 1.55 -3.03 2.19
N LYS A 32 0.25 -3.45 2.23
CA LYS A 32 -0.27 -4.61 1.46
C LYS A 32 0.19 -4.61 0.01
N THR A 33 -0.05 -3.51 -0.69
CA THR A 33 0.30 -3.35 -2.11
C THR A 33 1.81 -3.46 -2.34
N SER A 34 2.62 -2.80 -1.51
CA SER A 34 4.08 -2.83 -1.61
C SER A 34 4.65 -4.25 -1.42
N VAL A 35 4.11 -5.00 -0.45
CA VAL A 35 4.49 -6.41 -0.21
C VAL A 35 4.15 -7.29 -1.40
N CYS A 36 2.96 -7.11 -2.01
CA CYS A 36 2.55 -7.89 -3.18
C CYS A 36 3.47 -7.59 -4.39
N ARG A 37 3.79 -6.32 -4.64
CA ARG A 37 4.72 -5.92 -5.70
C ARG A 37 6.13 -6.47 -5.50
N ALA A 38 6.67 -6.34 -4.30
CA ALA A 38 7.99 -6.87 -3.96
C ALA A 38 8.04 -8.40 -4.10
N TRP A 39 7.01 -9.09 -3.66
CA TRP A 39 6.88 -10.54 -3.80
C TRP A 39 6.81 -10.96 -5.28
N ALA A 40 6.00 -10.28 -6.09
CA ALA A 40 5.87 -10.59 -7.51
C ALA A 40 7.21 -10.43 -8.25
N LYS A 41 7.91 -9.32 -7.98
CA LYS A 41 9.25 -9.05 -8.53
C LYS A 41 10.25 -10.14 -8.15
N ALA A 42 10.26 -10.56 -6.87
CA ALA A 42 11.18 -11.60 -6.36
C ALA A 42 10.91 -12.99 -6.95
N ASN A 43 9.68 -13.27 -7.39
CA ASN A 43 9.26 -14.57 -7.92
C ASN A 43 9.12 -14.61 -9.45
N GLY A 44 9.43 -13.53 -10.17
CA GLY A 44 9.27 -13.44 -11.61
C GLY A 44 7.81 -13.62 -12.07
N VAL A 45 6.89 -13.06 -11.30
CA VAL A 45 5.44 -13.10 -11.56
C VAL A 45 5.01 -11.85 -12.28
N ASN A 46 4.22 -11.98 -13.35
CA ASN A 46 3.51 -10.88 -13.98
C ASN A 46 2.31 -10.48 -13.08
N LEU A 47 2.42 -9.37 -12.35
CA LEU A 47 1.38 -8.89 -11.44
C LEU A 47 0.46 -7.91 -12.16
N VAL A 48 -0.77 -8.35 -12.44
CA VAL A 48 -1.81 -7.51 -13.03
C VAL A 48 -2.57 -6.83 -11.90
N GLU A 49 -2.31 -5.54 -11.71
CA GLU A 49 -2.87 -4.77 -10.60
C GLU A 49 -4.14 -4.05 -11.02
N VAL A 50 -5.22 -4.32 -10.30
CA VAL A 50 -6.51 -3.67 -10.52
C VAL A 50 -7.07 -3.21 -9.18
N ARG A 51 -7.58 -1.98 -9.12
CA ARG A 51 -8.17 -1.44 -7.90
C ARG A 51 -9.68 -1.58 -7.95
N GLY A 52 -10.27 -2.21 -6.92
CA GLY A 52 -11.71 -2.48 -6.85
C GLY A 52 -12.58 -1.22 -6.94
N SER A 53 -12.13 -0.11 -6.33
CA SER A 53 -12.87 1.16 -6.33
C SER A 53 -12.98 1.86 -7.70
N THR A 54 -12.15 1.47 -8.67
CA THR A 54 -12.13 2.08 -10.01
C THR A 54 -12.77 1.22 -11.09
N LEU A 55 -13.17 0.00 -10.74
CA LEU A 55 -13.77 -0.92 -11.70
C LEU A 55 -15.26 -0.65 -11.91
N ASP A 56 -15.68 -0.83 -13.16
CA ASP A 56 -17.07 -0.90 -13.60
C ASP A 56 -17.43 -2.33 -14.04
N PRO A 57 -18.68 -2.78 -13.95
CA PRO A 57 -19.09 -4.09 -14.45
C PRO A 57 -18.74 -4.33 -15.93
N THR A 58 -18.69 -3.28 -16.74
CA THR A 58 -18.32 -3.36 -18.15
C THR A 58 -16.84 -3.65 -18.38
N ASP A 59 -15.99 -3.35 -17.41
CA ASP A 59 -14.56 -3.69 -17.47
C ASP A 59 -14.34 -5.21 -17.48
N ILE A 60 -15.22 -5.94 -16.83
CA ILE A 60 -15.16 -7.40 -16.72
C ILE A 60 -16.03 -8.04 -17.79
N GLY A 61 -17.27 -7.55 -17.92
CA GLY A 61 -18.27 -8.10 -18.83
C GLY A 61 -18.14 -7.66 -20.30
N GLY A 62 -17.29 -6.67 -20.58
CA GLY A 62 -17.15 -6.04 -21.89
C GLY A 62 -18.24 -5.02 -22.20
N LEU A 63 -17.96 -4.14 -23.13
CA LEU A 63 -18.86 -3.13 -23.68
C LEU A 63 -19.63 -3.69 -24.88
N PHE A 64 -20.90 -3.32 -25.02
CA PHE A 64 -21.65 -3.65 -26.23
C PHE A 64 -21.28 -2.67 -27.36
N ALA A 65 -20.83 -3.21 -28.47
CA ALA A 65 -20.63 -2.46 -29.71
C ALA A 65 -21.81 -2.66 -30.66
N SER A 66 -22.07 -1.64 -31.46
CA SER A 66 -23.04 -1.74 -32.54
C SER A 66 -22.68 -2.88 -33.50
N PRO A 67 -23.67 -3.59 -34.06
CA PRO A 67 -23.42 -4.59 -35.09
C PRO A 67 -22.64 -4.01 -36.28
N GLU A 68 -21.74 -4.78 -36.86
CA GLU A 68 -21.14 -4.43 -38.13
C GLU A 68 -22.13 -4.60 -39.27
N LYS A 69 -21.81 -4.01 -40.43
CA LYS A 69 -22.68 -4.08 -41.59
C LYS A 69 -22.95 -5.53 -42.02
N GLY A 70 -24.20 -5.93 -41.87
CA GLY A 70 -24.66 -7.32 -42.17
C GLY A 70 -24.84 -8.19 -40.93
N GLU A 71 -24.47 -7.75 -39.72
CA GLU A 71 -24.76 -8.43 -38.48
C GLU A 71 -26.09 -7.96 -37.88
N THR A 72 -26.79 -8.87 -37.21
CA THR A 72 -28.07 -8.59 -36.54
C THR A 72 -27.95 -8.50 -35.03
N ARG A 73 -26.76 -8.77 -34.47
CA ARG A 73 -26.50 -8.81 -33.02
C ARG A 73 -25.35 -7.90 -32.63
N ALA A 74 -25.52 -7.21 -31.51
CA ALA A 74 -24.44 -6.48 -30.88
C ALA A 74 -23.37 -7.48 -30.38
N ARG A 75 -22.11 -7.10 -30.51
CA ARG A 75 -20.96 -7.86 -29.94
C ARG A 75 -20.41 -7.16 -28.71
N LYS A 76 -19.76 -7.93 -27.84
CA LYS A 76 -19.04 -7.39 -26.72
C LYS A 76 -17.59 -7.06 -27.12
N ILE A 77 -17.11 -5.92 -26.67
CA ILE A 77 -15.71 -5.50 -26.84
C ILE A 77 -15.06 -5.53 -25.46
N SER A 78 -13.87 -6.13 -25.34
CA SER A 78 -13.07 -6.08 -24.13
C SER A 78 -12.55 -4.65 -23.89
N THR A 79 -12.50 -4.22 -22.62
CA THR A 79 -11.83 -2.96 -22.22
C THR A 79 -10.29 -3.14 -22.13
N GLY A 80 -9.78 -4.36 -22.23
CA GLY A 80 -8.36 -4.67 -22.19
C GLY A 80 -7.75 -4.76 -20.79
N ILE A 81 -8.45 -4.38 -19.74
CA ILE A 81 -7.90 -4.31 -18.36
C ILE A 81 -7.36 -5.67 -17.91
N PHE A 82 -8.00 -6.77 -18.27
CA PHE A 82 -7.61 -8.13 -17.86
C PHE A 82 -6.82 -8.89 -18.93
N GLU A 83 -6.57 -8.32 -20.09
CA GLU A 83 -5.77 -8.96 -21.15
C GLU A 83 -4.35 -9.33 -20.71
N PRO A 84 -3.67 -8.53 -19.83
CA PRO A 84 -2.36 -8.93 -19.33
C PRO A 84 -2.34 -10.23 -18.52
N LEU A 85 -3.51 -10.78 -18.12
CA LEU A 85 -3.61 -12.11 -17.49
C LEU A 85 -3.31 -13.26 -18.48
N GLU A 86 -3.30 -13.01 -19.76
CA GLU A 86 -2.90 -13.98 -20.79
C GLU A 86 -1.40 -14.22 -20.83
N GLU A 87 -0.61 -13.27 -20.32
CA GLU A 87 0.82 -13.39 -20.24
C GLU A 87 1.26 -14.53 -19.29
N PRO A 88 2.42 -15.17 -19.56
CA PRO A 88 2.91 -16.24 -18.72
C PRO A 88 3.11 -15.85 -17.26
N ASN A 89 2.81 -16.77 -16.34
CA ASN A 89 2.94 -16.57 -14.88
C ASN A 89 2.16 -15.38 -14.33
N SER A 90 0.98 -15.08 -14.85
CA SER A 90 0.17 -13.95 -14.42
C SER A 90 -0.55 -14.23 -13.10
N VAL A 91 -0.56 -13.23 -12.24
CA VAL A 91 -1.31 -13.19 -10.97
C VAL A 91 -2.12 -11.90 -10.94
N LEU A 92 -3.41 -12.02 -10.68
CA LEU A 92 -4.30 -10.87 -10.50
C LEU A 92 -4.16 -10.33 -9.09
N PHE A 93 -3.92 -9.04 -8.96
CA PHE A 93 -3.91 -8.33 -7.70
C PHE A 93 -5.09 -7.36 -7.62
N LEU A 94 -6.11 -7.72 -6.84
CA LEU A 94 -7.31 -6.90 -6.59
C LEU A 94 -7.12 -6.08 -5.31
N ASP A 95 -6.71 -4.83 -5.47
CA ASP A 95 -6.56 -3.93 -4.33
C ASP A 95 -7.91 -3.31 -3.94
N GLU A 96 -8.17 -3.22 -2.64
CA GLU A 96 -9.41 -2.65 -2.08
C GLU A 96 -10.70 -3.30 -2.66
N LEU A 97 -10.72 -4.63 -2.77
CA LEU A 97 -11.84 -5.37 -3.38
C LEU A 97 -13.20 -5.01 -2.77
N ASN A 98 -13.27 -4.80 -1.46
CA ASN A 98 -14.50 -4.47 -0.75
C ASN A 98 -14.97 -3.01 -0.93
N ARG A 99 -14.24 -2.18 -1.68
CA ARG A 99 -14.71 -0.88 -2.16
C ARG A 99 -15.35 -0.95 -3.54
N ALA A 100 -15.24 -2.08 -4.24
CA ALA A 100 -15.97 -2.32 -5.46
C ALA A 100 -17.47 -2.45 -5.15
N ASN A 101 -18.32 -1.95 -6.04
CA ASN A 101 -19.75 -2.20 -5.91
C ASN A 101 -20.08 -3.71 -6.07
N LYS A 102 -21.22 -4.12 -5.55
CA LYS A 102 -21.61 -5.54 -5.54
C LYS A 102 -21.69 -6.17 -6.93
N ALA A 103 -22.09 -5.40 -7.95
CA ALA A 103 -22.18 -5.90 -9.32
C ALA A 103 -20.79 -6.23 -9.90
N VAL A 104 -19.80 -5.35 -9.62
CA VAL A 104 -18.39 -5.60 -9.98
C VAL A 104 -17.87 -6.83 -9.25
N ARG A 105 -18.08 -6.93 -7.93
CA ARG A 105 -17.63 -8.09 -7.16
C ARG A 105 -18.20 -9.39 -7.70
N ASN A 106 -19.49 -9.44 -8.00
CA ASN A 106 -20.14 -10.60 -8.59
C ASN A 106 -19.54 -10.97 -9.94
N ALA A 107 -19.26 -9.99 -10.80
CA ALA A 107 -18.64 -10.25 -12.11
C ALA A 107 -17.19 -10.77 -11.95
N LEU A 108 -16.43 -10.27 -10.97
CA LEU A 108 -15.09 -10.75 -10.65
C LEU A 108 -15.07 -12.19 -10.11
N LEU A 109 -16.14 -12.64 -9.43
CA LEU A 109 -16.17 -13.98 -8.85
C LEU A 109 -16.00 -15.09 -9.90
N GLU A 110 -16.50 -14.91 -11.11
CA GLU A 110 -16.32 -15.89 -12.18
C GLU A 110 -14.87 -15.94 -12.64
N LEU A 111 -14.25 -14.79 -12.87
CA LEU A 111 -12.82 -14.69 -13.20
C LEU A 111 -11.94 -15.31 -12.11
N VAL A 112 -12.20 -14.97 -10.84
CA VAL A 112 -11.43 -15.46 -9.69
C VAL A 112 -11.58 -16.97 -9.50
N ASN A 113 -12.76 -17.50 -9.79
CA ASN A 113 -13.09 -18.88 -9.47
C ASN A 113 -12.69 -19.87 -10.58
N SER A 114 -12.95 -19.49 -11.82
CA SER A 114 -12.89 -20.40 -12.97
C SER A 114 -11.88 -19.97 -14.04
N HIS A 115 -11.27 -18.78 -13.89
CA HIS A 115 -10.31 -18.20 -14.84
C HIS A 115 -10.90 -18.00 -16.25
N TYR A 116 -12.18 -17.60 -16.31
CA TYR A 116 -12.82 -17.26 -17.56
C TYR A 116 -13.09 -15.76 -17.67
N LEU A 117 -12.92 -15.24 -18.87
CA LEU A 117 -13.38 -13.91 -19.28
C LEU A 117 -14.33 -14.03 -20.48
N PRO A 118 -15.18 -13.02 -20.70
CA PRO A 118 -15.93 -12.93 -21.94
C PRO A 118 -14.99 -12.97 -23.14
N ASP A 119 -15.34 -13.77 -24.15
CA ASP A 119 -14.59 -13.84 -25.39
C ASP A 119 -15.12 -12.77 -26.37
N PRO A 120 -14.36 -11.68 -26.64
CA PRO A 120 -14.80 -10.65 -27.57
C PRO A 120 -14.91 -11.13 -29.03
N ASN A 121 -14.26 -12.26 -29.35
CA ASN A 121 -14.32 -12.87 -30.69
C ASN A 121 -15.51 -13.82 -30.85
N ASN A 122 -16.15 -14.17 -29.73
CA ASN A 122 -17.32 -15.07 -29.80
C ASN A 122 -18.64 -14.26 -29.79
N LEU A 123 -19.17 -14.02 -30.98
CA LEU A 123 -20.41 -13.26 -31.20
C LEU A 123 -21.65 -13.86 -30.49
N GLN A 124 -21.55 -15.09 -30.01
CA GLN A 124 -22.62 -15.76 -29.28
C GLN A 124 -22.56 -15.60 -27.78
N GLY A 125 -21.59 -14.77 -27.28
CA GLY A 125 -21.42 -14.52 -25.85
C GLY A 125 -20.64 -15.61 -25.13
N GLY A 126 -19.72 -16.29 -25.82
CA GLY A 126 -18.82 -17.26 -25.21
C GLY A 126 -17.83 -16.67 -24.22
N GLN A 127 -17.20 -17.55 -23.49
CA GLN A 127 -16.15 -17.25 -22.57
C GLN A 127 -14.85 -17.90 -23.02
N ARG A 128 -13.72 -17.25 -22.72
CA ARG A 128 -12.39 -17.79 -22.96
C ARG A 128 -11.70 -18.12 -21.64
N PHE A 129 -11.06 -19.26 -21.60
CA PHE A 129 -10.23 -19.68 -20.48
C PHE A 129 -8.87 -19.00 -20.52
N LEU A 130 -8.31 -18.66 -19.36
CA LEU A 130 -7.00 -18.03 -19.20
C LEU A 130 -5.98 -19.02 -18.62
N PRO A 131 -5.28 -19.80 -19.45
CA PRO A 131 -4.42 -20.89 -18.98
C PRO A 131 -3.15 -20.40 -18.26
N ASN A 132 -2.73 -19.18 -18.51
CA ASN A 132 -1.54 -18.58 -17.95
C ASN A 132 -1.80 -17.83 -16.62
N PHE A 133 -3.08 -17.61 -16.31
CA PHE A 133 -3.50 -17.00 -15.06
C PHE A 133 -3.38 -18.01 -13.91
N LEU A 134 -2.59 -17.69 -12.89
CA LEU A 134 -2.25 -18.63 -11.83
C LEU A 134 -3.21 -18.57 -10.65
N PHE A 135 -3.46 -17.39 -10.11
CA PHE A 135 -4.38 -17.18 -8.99
C PHE A 135 -4.58 -15.68 -8.72
N THR A 136 -5.50 -15.38 -7.80
CA THR A 136 -5.79 -14.00 -7.37
C THR A 136 -5.24 -13.73 -5.98
N ILE A 137 -4.65 -12.56 -5.80
CA ILE A 137 -4.40 -11.95 -4.50
C ILE A 137 -5.37 -10.78 -4.37
N ALA A 138 -6.20 -10.77 -3.35
CA ALA A 138 -7.08 -9.65 -3.05
C ALA A 138 -6.73 -9.00 -1.72
N THR A 139 -7.03 -7.72 -1.58
CA THR A 139 -6.91 -6.99 -0.30
C THR A 139 -8.24 -6.36 0.06
N ILE A 140 -8.54 -6.35 1.35
CA ILE A 140 -9.66 -5.61 1.91
C ILE A 140 -9.24 -4.88 3.19
N ASN A 141 -9.95 -3.80 3.49
CA ASN A 141 -9.91 -3.19 4.81
C ASN A 141 -11.03 -3.80 5.67
N PRO A 142 -10.83 -3.95 7.00
CA PRO A 142 -11.89 -4.44 7.89
C PRO A 142 -13.14 -3.57 7.78
N PRO A 143 -14.33 -4.13 7.79
CA PRO A 143 -15.59 -3.37 7.76
C PRO A 143 -15.90 -2.83 9.18
N THR A 144 -15.07 -1.92 9.70
CA THR A 144 -15.22 -1.35 11.05
C THR A 144 -16.12 -0.11 11.10
N GLY A 145 -16.71 0.29 9.96
CA GLY A 145 -17.50 1.51 9.86
C GLY A 145 -16.67 2.78 9.62
N GLU A 146 -15.38 2.76 9.90
CA GLU A 146 -14.45 3.87 9.63
C GLU A 146 -14.07 3.96 8.14
N TYR A 147 -14.16 2.83 7.44
CA TYR A 147 -13.90 2.75 6.02
C TYR A 147 -15.22 2.63 5.27
N ASN A 148 -15.41 3.42 4.23
CA ASN A 148 -16.52 3.24 3.30
C ASN A 148 -16.29 1.97 2.47
N ALA A 149 -16.46 0.81 3.12
CA ALA A 149 -16.11 -0.50 2.60
C ALA A 149 -17.13 -1.53 3.10
N ASP A 150 -17.73 -2.26 2.16
CA ASP A 150 -18.69 -3.31 2.48
C ASP A 150 -17.99 -4.55 3.05
N ALA A 151 -18.68 -5.30 3.89
CA ALA A 151 -18.27 -6.65 4.20
C ALA A 151 -18.42 -7.55 2.96
N LEU A 152 -17.47 -8.46 2.74
CA LEU A 152 -17.65 -9.52 1.75
C LEU A 152 -18.71 -10.50 2.25
N ASP A 153 -19.60 -10.95 1.37
CA ASP A 153 -20.53 -11.99 1.74
C ASP A 153 -19.82 -13.37 1.87
N PRO A 154 -20.43 -14.37 2.53
CA PRO A 154 -19.81 -15.67 2.72
C PRO A 154 -19.44 -16.37 1.40
N ALA A 155 -20.21 -16.14 0.33
CA ALA A 155 -19.92 -16.72 -0.96
C ALA A 155 -18.67 -16.08 -1.59
N GLU A 156 -18.53 -14.76 -1.49
CA GLU A 156 -17.33 -14.03 -1.91
C GLU A 156 -16.09 -14.49 -1.11
N ALA A 157 -16.19 -14.50 0.21
CA ALA A 157 -15.10 -14.85 1.10
C ALA A 157 -14.60 -16.30 0.93
N SER A 158 -15.50 -17.22 0.59
CA SER A 158 -15.19 -18.65 0.44
C SER A 158 -14.25 -18.96 -0.74
N ARG A 159 -14.11 -18.04 -1.69
CA ARG A 159 -13.22 -18.18 -2.86
C ARG A 159 -11.76 -17.89 -2.53
N PHE A 160 -11.52 -17.40 -1.34
CA PHE A 160 -10.19 -16.98 -0.91
C PHE A 160 -9.77 -17.71 0.36
N ARG A 161 -8.46 -17.87 0.47
CA ARG A 161 -7.84 -18.18 1.76
C ARG A 161 -7.60 -16.86 2.49
N ASN A 162 -8.32 -16.63 3.58
CA ASN A 162 -8.23 -15.41 4.37
C ASN A 162 -6.95 -15.40 5.21
N VAL A 163 -6.25 -14.27 5.19
CA VAL A 163 -5.02 -14.01 5.96
C VAL A 163 -5.17 -12.65 6.62
N ASN A 164 -5.33 -12.65 7.94
CA ASN A 164 -5.33 -11.41 8.70
C ASN A 164 -3.88 -10.93 8.87
N LEU A 165 -3.64 -9.69 8.49
CA LEU A 165 -2.35 -9.03 8.69
C LEU A 165 -2.50 -8.03 9.83
N THR A 166 -1.65 -8.16 10.82
CA THR A 166 -1.51 -7.22 11.92
C THR A 166 -0.23 -6.41 11.77
N ALA A 167 -0.22 -5.20 12.27
CA ALA A 167 1.00 -4.40 12.35
C ALA A 167 2.00 -5.11 13.26
N ASP A 168 3.23 -5.25 12.79
CA ASP A 168 4.35 -5.77 13.56
C ASP A 168 5.45 -4.70 13.55
N ASN A 169 5.59 -4.00 14.68
CA ASN A 169 6.56 -2.93 14.86
C ASN A 169 7.99 -3.38 14.54
N LEU A 170 8.36 -4.60 14.91
CA LEU A 170 9.72 -5.11 14.67
C LEU A 170 9.98 -5.39 13.19
N TYR A 171 8.94 -5.84 12.47
CA TYR A 171 9.06 -6.04 11.02
C TYR A 171 9.17 -4.68 10.29
N ILE A 172 8.35 -3.73 10.68
CA ILE A 172 8.38 -2.36 10.15
C ILE A 172 9.74 -1.72 10.44
N LEU A 173 10.24 -1.86 11.67
CA LEU A 173 11.55 -1.36 12.06
C LEU A 173 12.67 -1.90 11.17
N LYS A 174 12.75 -3.22 10.98
CA LYS A 174 13.76 -3.84 10.10
C LYS A 174 13.70 -3.32 8.67
N TYR A 175 12.50 -3.05 8.18
CA TYR A 175 12.31 -2.49 6.85
C TYR A 175 12.83 -1.03 6.78
N LEU A 176 12.48 -0.19 7.74
CA LEU A 176 12.93 1.21 7.82
C LEU A 176 14.44 1.31 8.03
N GLU A 177 15.01 0.50 8.94
CA GLU A 177 16.45 0.42 9.14
C GLU A 177 17.19 0.12 7.85
N LYS A 178 16.69 -0.83 7.06
CA LYS A 178 17.29 -1.18 5.78
C LYS A 178 17.25 -0.02 4.79
N ILE A 179 16.11 0.69 4.70
CA ILE A 179 15.95 1.85 3.80
C ILE A 179 16.90 2.96 4.20
N TYR A 180 16.83 3.41 5.45
CA TYR A 180 17.63 4.57 5.90
C TYR A 180 19.13 4.26 5.97
N THR A 181 19.52 3.03 6.30
CA THR A 181 20.92 2.63 6.20
C THR A 181 21.44 2.72 4.77
N LYS A 182 20.67 2.21 3.81
CA LYS A 182 21.03 2.27 2.39
C LYS A 182 21.08 3.71 1.89
N ALA A 183 20.09 4.52 2.24
CA ALA A 183 20.03 5.94 1.86
C ALA A 183 21.22 6.72 2.44
N ALA A 184 21.57 6.48 3.71
CA ALA A 184 22.75 7.10 4.34
C ALA A 184 24.06 6.68 3.67
N GLU A 185 24.21 5.41 3.27
CA GLU A 185 25.38 4.93 2.55
C GLU A 185 25.48 5.54 1.14
N GLU A 186 24.36 5.67 0.44
CA GLU A 186 24.31 6.29 -0.89
C GLU A 186 24.65 7.79 -0.81
N ALA A 187 24.10 8.50 0.19
CA ALA A 187 24.42 9.91 0.45
C ALA A 187 25.90 10.11 0.77
N LYS A 188 26.49 9.25 1.63
CA LYS A 188 27.95 9.27 1.92
C LYS A 188 28.79 9.08 0.66
N LYS A 189 28.41 8.16 -0.22
CA LYS A 189 29.12 7.93 -1.51
C LYS A 189 28.97 9.11 -2.47
N ALA A 190 27.86 9.82 -2.41
CA ALA A 190 27.63 11.04 -3.19
C ALA A 190 28.30 12.29 -2.61
N GLY A 191 28.92 12.19 -1.41
CA GLY A 191 29.52 13.32 -0.70
C GLY A 191 28.50 14.23 0.00
N ASP A 192 27.23 13.81 0.12
CA ASP A 192 26.18 14.53 0.81
C ASP A 192 26.13 14.10 2.29
N ALA A 193 26.99 14.71 3.10
CA ALA A 193 27.10 14.37 4.51
C ALA A 193 25.85 14.79 5.30
N GLN A 194 25.17 15.87 4.89
CA GLN A 194 23.95 16.33 5.55
C GLN A 194 22.82 15.31 5.35
N GLU A 195 22.58 14.86 4.12
CA GLU A 195 21.55 13.84 3.85
C GLU A 195 21.89 12.51 4.54
N ALA A 196 23.17 12.17 4.63
CA ALA A 196 23.60 10.98 5.36
C ALA A 196 23.26 11.08 6.86
N LEU A 197 23.47 12.24 7.48
CA LEU A 197 23.14 12.50 8.89
C LEU A 197 21.63 12.46 9.12
N GLU A 198 20.85 13.10 8.26
CA GLU A 198 19.38 13.06 8.32
C GLU A 198 18.85 11.63 8.27
N ASN A 199 19.36 10.80 7.37
CA ASN A 199 18.95 9.40 7.28
C ASN A 199 19.35 8.56 8.50
N GLU A 200 20.50 8.82 9.11
CA GLU A 200 20.87 8.20 10.38
C GLU A 200 19.94 8.66 11.53
N GLY A 201 19.54 9.93 11.55
CA GLY A 201 18.57 10.49 12.48
C GLY A 201 17.19 9.83 12.34
N ARG A 202 16.65 9.76 11.10
CA ARG A 202 15.38 9.09 10.78
C ARG A 202 15.39 7.63 11.23
N LYS A 203 16.47 6.93 10.99
CA LYS A 203 16.66 5.55 11.44
C LYS A 203 16.61 5.44 12.97
N LYS A 204 17.28 6.31 13.68
CA LYS A 204 17.32 6.33 15.15
C LYS A 204 15.96 6.69 15.75
N LEU A 205 15.21 7.63 15.14
CA LEU A 205 13.83 7.94 15.51
C LEU A 205 12.93 6.72 15.35
N ALA A 206 13.01 6.04 14.21
CA ALA A 206 12.24 4.81 13.95
C ALA A 206 12.56 3.73 15.00
N GLN A 207 13.84 3.53 15.35
CA GLN A 207 14.27 2.59 16.39
C GLN A 207 13.66 2.95 17.75
N THR A 208 13.76 4.20 18.15
CA THR A 208 13.26 4.67 19.45
C THR A 208 11.76 4.48 19.58
N LEU A 209 11.00 4.82 18.54
CA LEU A 209 9.55 4.70 18.53
C LEU A 209 9.10 3.22 18.49
N LEU A 210 9.57 2.47 17.49
CA LEU A 210 9.03 1.14 17.21
C LEU A 210 9.51 0.04 18.17
N THR A 211 10.59 0.26 18.91
CA THR A 211 11.01 -0.64 20.00
C THR A 211 10.27 -0.39 21.31
N ASN A 212 9.63 0.77 21.44
CA ASN A 212 8.90 1.11 22.65
C ASN A 212 7.52 0.41 22.66
N LYS A 213 7.24 -0.37 23.71
CA LYS A 213 5.98 -1.10 23.85
C LYS A 213 4.72 -0.23 23.95
N LYS A 214 4.90 1.06 24.30
CA LYS A 214 3.79 2.03 24.36
C LYS A 214 3.42 2.58 22.98
N PHE A 215 4.29 2.41 21.98
CA PHE A 215 4.02 2.85 20.62
C PHE A 215 3.24 1.77 19.87
N THR A 216 1.98 2.01 19.61
CA THR A 216 1.10 1.11 18.86
C THR A 216 0.43 1.86 17.72
N PHE A 217 0.15 1.14 16.64
CA PHE A 217 -0.67 1.64 15.52
C PHE A 217 -2.18 1.41 15.77
N ASP A 218 -2.55 0.93 16.95
CA ASP A 218 -3.92 0.61 17.29
C ASP A 218 -4.60 1.83 17.90
N ASP A 219 -5.68 2.28 17.30
CA ASP A 219 -6.48 3.43 17.76
C ASP A 219 -7.64 3.02 18.69
N THR A 220 -7.71 1.72 19.06
CA THR A 220 -8.82 1.18 19.86
C THR A 220 -8.94 1.82 21.25
N ASP A 221 -7.85 2.29 21.85
CA ASP A 221 -7.86 2.97 23.13
C ASP A 221 -8.53 4.36 23.05
N ASP A 222 -8.51 4.99 21.90
CA ASP A 222 -9.08 6.31 21.66
C ASP A 222 -10.62 6.23 21.48
N ILE A 223 -11.10 5.13 20.88
CA ILE A 223 -12.54 4.85 20.72
C ILE A 223 -13.17 4.52 22.07
N ALA A 224 -12.48 3.76 22.92
CA ALA A 224 -12.94 3.40 24.27
C ALA A 224 -13.06 4.61 25.22
N SER A 225 -12.35 5.71 24.96
CA SER A 225 -12.37 6.92 25.77
C SER A 225 -13.56 7.85 25.50
N GLY A 226 -14.50 7.48 24.62
CA GLY A 226 -15.71 8.24 24.33
C GLY A 226 -15.46 9.57 23.60
N ARG A 227 -14.30 9.74 23.02
CA ARG A 227 -13.99 10.89 22.16
C ARG A 227 -14.45 10.60 20.74
N ASP A 228 -15.77 10.49 20.63
CA ASP A 228 -16.46 10.37 19.36
C ASP A 228 -16.22 11.61 18.49
N LYS A 229 -15.73 11.34 17.35
CA LYS A 229 -15.52 12.18 16.18
C LYS A 229 -14.07 12.58 16.04
N LEU A 230 -13.39 11.72 15.32
CA LEU A 230 -12.27 12.07 14.48
C LEU A 230 -12.51 13.45 13.87
N ASP A 231 -11.77 14.41 14.35
CA ASP A 231 -11.60 15.63 13.63
C ASP A 231 -10.88 15.20 12.36
N TYR A 232 -11.55 15.27 11.20
CA TYR A 232 -11.02 14.83 9.89
C TYR A 232 -9.75 15.57 9.47
N GLN A 233 -9.27 16.48 10.30
CA GLN A 233 -8.04 17.24 10.12
C GLN A 233 -6.78 16.43 10.37
N TYR A 234 -6.84 15.29 11.07
CA TYR A 234 -5.66 14.53 11.44
C TYR A 234 -5.59 13.17 10.74
N HIS A 235 -4.41 12.82 10.26
CA HIS A 235 -4.16 11.51 9.70
C HIS A 235 -4.16 10.42 10.79
N PRO A 236 -4.85 9.29 10.59
CA PRO A 236 -4.77 8.17 11.52
C PRO A 236 -3.33 7.67 11.57
N LEU A 237 -2.85 7.34 12.77
CA LEU A 237 -1.52 6.79 12.94
C LEU A 237 -1.48 5.37 12.34
N ASN A 238 -0.79 5.23 11.24
CA ASN A 238 -0.50 3.95 10.61
C ASN A 238 0.91 3.97 10.04
N TYR A 239 1.37 2.84 9.51
CA TYR A 239 2.71 2.75 8.94
C TYR A 239 2.97 3.79 7.82
N ARG A 240 1.97 4.10 7.00
CA ARG A 240 2.11 5.08 5.91
C ARG A 240 2.33 6.50 6.47
N SER A 241 1.57 6.91 7.47
CA SER A 241 1.72 8.22 8.09
C SER A 241 3.05 8.32 8.87
N LEU A 242 3.45 7.27 9.58
CA LEU A 242 4.77 7.25 10.23
C LEU A 242 5.91 7.34 9.21
N ASN A 243 5.83 6.56 8.12
CA ASN A 243 6.86 6.62 7.07
C ASN A 243 6.92 8.01 6.44
N MET A 244 5.77 8.63 6.17
CA MET A 244 5.72 9.99 5.61
C MET A 244 6.35 11.01 6.56
N LEU A 245 6.09 10.92 7.87
CA LEU A 245 6.71 11.78 8.88
C LEU A 245 8.24 11.61 8.90
N LEU A 246 8.71 10.36 8.91
CA LEU A 246 10.14 10.07 8.92
C LEU A 246 10.82 10.51 7.61
N ASP A 247 10.18 10.32 6.45
CA ASP A 247 10.74 10.73 5.16
C ASP A 247 10.80 12.27 4.99
N THR A 248 9.93 13.01 5.71
CA THR A 248 9.87 14.47 5.62
C THR A 248 10.67 15.18 6.70
N CYS A 249 10.93 14.57 7.86
CA CYS A 249 11.72 15.17 8.91
C CYS A 249 13.22 15.22 8.54
N ASP A 250 13.94 16.16 9.12
CA ASP A 250 15.41 16.28 8.97
C ASP A 250 16.22 15.29 9.84
N GLY A 251 15.52 14.38 10.52
CA GLY A 251 16.12 13.37 11.40
C GLY A 251 16.34 13.83 12.82
N THR A 252 16.00 15.08 13.17
CA THR A 252 16.02 15.59 14.55
C THR A 252 14.70 15.31 15.27
N LYS A 253 14.79 15.27 16.60
CA LYS A 253 13.61 15.11 17.46
C LYS A 253 12.63 16.26 17.32
N ASP A 254 13.14 17.48 17.32
CA ASP A 254 12.31 18.68 17.34
C ASP A 254 11.54 18.81 16.04
N ASP A 255 12.18 18.63 14.88
CA ASP A 255 11.53 18.65 13.59
C ASP A 255 10.49 17.51 13.44
N PHE A 256 10.81 16.32 13.94
CA PHE A 256 9.87 15.20 13.96
C PHE A 256 8.62 15.51 14.81
N LEU A 257 8.78 16.11 15.99
CA LEU A 257 7.67 16.47 16.87
C LEU A 257 6.81 17.61 16.29
N ASP A 258 7.41 18.55 15.62
CA ASP A 258 6.70 19.63 14.94
C ASP A 258 5.84 19.06 13.80
N LEU A 259 6.41 18.21 12.93
CA LEU A 259 5.66 17.51 11.89
C LEU A 259 4.58 16.58 12.45
N TRP A 260 4.86 15.92 13.58
CA TRP A 260 3.86 15.09 14.26
C TRP A 260 2.65 15.91 14.72
N ASN A 261 2.90 17.08 15.30
CA ASN A 261 1.82 17.97 15.76
C ASN A 261 0.96 18.48 14.60
N ASP A 262 1.57 18.71 13.45
CA ASP A 262 0.88 19.20 12.27
C ASP A 262 0.05 18.11 11.56
N MET A 263 0.49 16.87 11.61
CA MET A 263 -0.06 15.79 10.79
C MET A 263 -0.83 14.72 11.56
N CYS A 264 -0.54 14.52 12.85
CA CYS A 264 -1.08 13.40 13.62
C CYS A 264 -2.04 13.84 14.73
N ASN A 265 -2.89 12.90 15.14
CA ASN A 265 -3.87 13.12 16.20
C ASN A 265 -3.17 13.53 17.52
N PRO A 266 -3.56 14.67 18.14
CA PRO A 266 -3.00 15.15 19.39
C PRO A 266 -3.13 14.15 20.54
N LEU A 267 -4.01 13.15 20.46
CA LEU A 267 -4.23 12.15 21.51
C LEU A 267 -2.98 11.29 21.79
N LYS A 268 -2.14 11.01 20.78
CA LYS A 268 -0.89 10.26 20.96
C LYS A 268 0.33 11.15 21.17
N LYS A 269 0.16 12.48 21.16
CA LYS A 269 1.23 13.44 21.34
C LYS A 269 2.01 13.19 22.64
N SER A 270 1.31 13.11 23.77
CA SER A 270 1.94 12.87 25.07
C SER A 270 2.68 11.54 25.15
N THR A 271 2.21 10.51 24.46
CA THR A 271 2.88 9.21 24.37
C THR A 271 4.18 9.34 23.59
N VAL A 272 4.15 9.96 22.42
CA VAL A 272 5.33 10.16 21.58
C VAL A 272 6.36 11.07 22.25
N GLU A 273 5.93 12.18 22.83
CA GLU A 273 6.78 13.06 23.63
C GLU A 273 7.45 12.33 24.80
N SER A 274 6.68 11.47 25.51
CA SER A 274 7.22 10.65 26.60
C SER A 274 8.24 9.61 26.11
N ILE A 275 8.05 9.02 24.93
CA ILE A 275 8.98 8.07 24.33
C ILE A 275 10.26 8.79 23.91
N LEU A 276 10.14 9.98 23.34
CA LEU A 276 11.26 10.79 22.86
C LEU A 276 11.89 11.68 23.95
N ALA A 277 11.41 11.64 25.19
CA ALA A 277 11.93 12.49 26.27
C ALA A 277 13.44 12.32 26.48
N ASN A 278 13.95 11.10 26.33
CA ASN A 278 15.37 10.76 26.48
C ASN A 278 16.09 10.57 25.14
N TYR A 279 15.46 10.94 24.04
CA TYR A 279 16.08 10.86 22.73
C TYR A 279 17.17 11.94 22.62
N VAL A 280 18.31 11.55 22.11
CA VAL A 280 19.42 12.45 21.79
C VAL A 280 19.62 12.38 20.29
N ASP A 281 19.61 13.50 19.61
CA ASP A 281 19.84 13.57 18.18
C ASP A 281 21.17 12.91 17.78
N VAL A 282 21.28 12.51 16.54
CA VAL A 282 22.55 11.99 16.00
C VAL A 282 23.52 13.17 15.95
N ASP A 283 24.54 13.11 16.77
CA ASP A 283 25.37 14.24 17.15
C ASP A 283 26.15 14.81 15.96
N ASP A 284 26.17 16.13 15.86
CA ASP A 284 27.04 16.91 14.97
C ASP A 284 28.54 16.68 15.20
N LYS A 285 28.94 16.05 16.31
CA LYS A 285 30.35 15.75 16.58
C LYS A 285 31.03 14.84 15.57
N ALA A 286 30.26 14.07 14.84
CA ALA A 286 30.75 13.37 13.65
C ALA A 286 31.01 14.34 12.47
N ASN A 287 30.36 15.50 12.46
CA ASN A 287 30.48 16.53 11.42
C ASN A 287 31.73 17.41 11.58
N ASP A 288 32.30 17.57 12.77
CA ASP A 288 33.57 18.27 12.96
C ASP A 288 34.75 17.56 12.26
N ALA A 289 34.61 16.27 11.99
CA ALA A 289 35.57 15.52 11.16
C ALA A 289 35.32 15.65 9.63
N LEU A 290 34.08 16.03 9.23
CA LEU A 290 33.69 16.30 7.87
C LEU A 290 33.26 17.77 7.82
N LYS A 291 34.16 18.71 7.55
CA LYS A 291 33.86 20.13 7.36
C LYS A 291 32.67 20.30 6.41
N ILE A 292 31.46 20.31 6.94
CA ILE A 292 30.23 20.52 6.15
C ILE A 292 30.11 22.03 5.97
N ASP A 293 30.19 22.42 4.70
CA ASP A 293 29.93 23.80 4.31
C ASP A 293 28.39 24.02 4.30
N THR A 294 27.86 24.38 5.48
CA THR A 294 26.44 24.77 5.66
C THR A 294 26.06 26.02 4.88
N GLU A 295 27.03 26.72 4.30
CA GLU A 295 26.83 27.86 3.42
C GLU A 295 26.70 27.50 1.94
N SER A 296 26.83 26.22 1.60
CA SER A 296 26.73 25.80 0.19
C SER A 296 25.38 26.21 -0.42
N GLU A 297 25.41 26.63 -1.68
CA GLU A 297 24.20 27.01 -2.43
C GLU A 297 23.18 25.85 -2.53
N VAL A 298 23.64 24.60 -2.46
CA VAL A 298 22.83 23.39 -2.49
C VAL A 298 22.02 23.25 -1.19
N PHE A 299 22.65 23.52 -0.02
CA PHE A 299 21.97 23.50 1.28
C PHE A 299 20.89 24.59 1.35
N LYS A 300 21.23 25.81 0.93
CA LYS A 300 20.27 26.93 0.87
C LYS A 300 19.09 26.66 -0.06
N LYS A 301 19.32 26.00 -1.23
CA LYS A 301 18.26 25.58 -2.16
C LYS A 301 17.37 24.50 -1.58
N LYS A 302 17.93 23.45 -0.96
CA LYS A 302 17.16 22.35 -0.34
C LYS A 302 16.32 22.86 0.83
N LYS A 303 16.89 23.69 1.71
CA LYS A 303 16.16 24.31 2.82
C LYS A 303 15.02 25.21 2.32
N SER A 304 15.24 26.04 1.31
CA SER A 304 14.21 26.87 0.70
C SER A 304 13.11 26.04 -0.01
N ALA A 305 13.44 24.87 -0.56
CA ALA A 305 12.44 23.97 -1.15
C ALA A 305 11.59 23.29 -0.07
N LEU A 306 12.20 22.90 1.06
CA LEU A 306 11.52 22.32 2.21
C LEU A 306 10.58 23.35 2.86
N ASP A 307 11.05 24.59 3.05
CA ASP A 307 10.24 25.68 3.62
C ASP A 307 9.05 26.04 2.70
N LYS A 308 9.24 25.97 1.38
CA LYS A 308 8.13 26.14 0.41
C LYS A 308 7.13 24.99 0.47
N LEU A 309 7.58 23.76 0.65
CA LEU A 309 6.72 22.60 0.88
C LEU A 309 5.94 22.74 2.19
N ARG A 310 6.60 23.16 3.28
CA ARG A 310 5.95 23.44 4.57
C ARG A 310 4.89 24.54 4.45
N ALA A 311 5.21 25.65 3.77
CA ALA A 311 4.26 26.73 3.50
C ALA A 311 3.07 26.25 2.66
N ALA A 312 3.31 25.49 1.61
CA ALA A 312 2.24 24.93 0.77
C ALA A 312 1.34 23.95 1.54
N TYR A 313 1.89 23.16 2.48
CA TYR A 313 1.10 22.28 3.34
C TYR A 313 0.30 23.05 4.40
N SER A 314 0.84 24.15 4.94
CA SER A 314 0.09 25.02 5.87
C SER A 314 -1.02 25.83 5.20
N GLU A 315 -0.90 26.10 3.89
CA GLU A 315 -1.95 26.73 3.08
C GLU A 315 -3.03 25.75 2.60
N LEU A 316 -2.75 24.45 2.62
CA LEU A 316 -3.70 23.37 2.31
C LEU A 316 -4.58 22.97 3.51
N ASN A 317 -4.76 23.86 4.50
CA ASN A 317 -5.79 23.74 5.51
C ASN A 317 -7.18 23.73 4.84
N ILE A 318 -7.52 22.61 4.21
CA ILE A 318 -8.85 22.22 3.78
C ILE A 318 -9.20 20.92 4.49
#